data_d07b91d8802e5aa2dbfd04ea815068cb
#
_entry.id   d07b91d8802e5aa2dbfd04ea815068cb
#
_cell.length_a   1.000
_cell.length_b   1.000
_cell.length_c   1.000
_cell.angle_alpha   90.00
_cell.angle_beta   90.00
_cell.angle_gamma   90.00
#
_symmetry.space_group_name_H-M   'P 1'
#
loop_
_entity.id
_entity.type
_entity.pdbx_description
1 polymer ?
#
loop_
_entity_poly.entity_id
_entity_poly.type
_entity_poly.pdbx_seq_one_letter_code
_entity_poly.pdbx_strand_id
1 'polypeptide(L)'
;ITVAIPSTVIPIMIAAFAAYALAWMQFPFRGIIVALVVGLLVVPLQMSLIPLLTIYNHVANWLNGTVPSVFGWLPGSSGFHVESKSYLGVWLAHTAFGLPLAIYLLRNYMAGLPREIMESARMDGASHFKTFTTMVLPLSFPALASFAIFQFLWIWNDLLVALVFLGAQDNRQVLTARLVNLLGQYGNNWEVLTAAAFISIVVPLIVFFSLQRYFVRGLLAGSVK
;
A
#
# COMPACT_ATOMS: atom_id res chain seq x y z
N ILE A 1 5.48 -11.57 6.19
CA ILE A 1 6.11 -10.30 6.58
C ILE A 1 6.73 -9.60 5.36
N THR A 2 7.57 -10.26 4.56
CA THR A 2 8.24 -9.70 3.37
C THR A 2 7.28 -9.08 2.35
N VAL A 3 6.08 -9.62 2.20
CA VAL A 3 5.03 -9.05 1.36
C VAL A 3 4.27 -7.96 2.11
N ALA A 4 3.82 -8.24 3.34
CA ALA A 4 2.87 -7.39 4.03
C ALA A 4 3.45 -6.01 4.43
N ILE A 5 4.68 -5.95 4.94
CA ILE A 5 5.26 -4.67 5.38
C ILE A 5 5.49 -3.70 4.21
N PRO A 6 6.23 -4.06 3.14
CA PRO A 6 6.44 -3.12 2.05
C PRO A 6 5.14 -2.73 1.34
N SER A 7 4.24 -3.69 1.10
CA SER A 7 2.94 -3.43 0.46
C SER A 7 2.01 -2.56 1.32
N THR A 8 2.25 -2.45 2.61
CA THR A 8 1.55 -1.51 3.50
C THR A 8 2.22 -0.14 3.51
N VAL A 9 3.55 -0.10 3.64
CA VAL A 9 4.30 1.15 3.82
C VAL A 9 4.37 1.97 2.53
N ILE A 10 4.64 1.32 1.39
CA ILE A 10 4.80 2.02 0.11
C ILE A 10 3.56 2.84 -0.28
N PRO A 11 2.34 2.28 -0.32
CA PRO A 11 1.15 3.07 -0.67
C PRO A 11 0.86 4.17 0.34
N ILE A 12 1.13 3.97 1.63
CA ILE A 12 0.93 5.00 2.65
C ILE A 12 1.86 6.18 2.43
N MET A 13 3.13 5.92 2.16
CA MET A 13 4.11 6.98 1.89
C MET A 13 3.71 7.80 0.66
N ILE A 14 3.39 7.14 -0.45
CA ILE A 14 2.97 7.80 -1.68
C ILE A 14 1.66 8.58 -1.45
N ALA A 15 0.68 7.94 -0.79
CA ALA A 15 -0.61 8.56 -0.52
C ALA A 15 -0.52 9.76 0.41
N ALA A 16 0.38 9.78 1.39
CA ALA A 16 0.56 10.91 2.29
C ALA A 16 1.00 12.18 1.53
N PHE A 17 1.96 12.05 0.62
CA PHE A 17 2.38 13.18 -0.24
C PHE A 17 1.27 13.60 -1.19
N ALA A 18 0.63 12.66 -1.87
CA ALA A 18 -0.46 12.94 -2.80
C ALA A 18 -1.66 13.59 -2.10
N ALA A 19 -2.04 13.07 -0.93
CA ALA A 19 -3.13 13.59 -0.12
C ALA A 19 -2.87 15.04 0.33
N TYR A 20 -1.65 15.33 0.78
CA TYR A 20 -1.25 16.69 1.14
C TYR A 20 -1.34 17.65 -0.06
N ALA A 21 -0.78 17.26 -1.21
CA ALA A 21 -0.85 18.05 -2.42
C ALA A 21 -2.31 18.32 -2.85
N LEU A 22 -3.14 17.27 -2.85
CA LEU A 22 -4.56 17.35 -3.19
C LEU A 22 -5.42 18.04 -2.12
N ALA A 23 -4.97 18.17 -0.88
CA ALA A 23 -5.68 18.90 0.17
C ALA A 23 -5.33 20.40 0.19
N TRP A 24 -4.04 20.74 0.11
CA TRP A 24 -3.53 22.06 0.47
C TRP A 24 -2.83 22.83 -0.66
N MET A 25 -2.40 22.15 -1.73
CA MET A 25 -1.79 22.84 -2.85
C MET A 25 -2.84 23.19 -3.91
N GLN A 26 -2.64 24.34 -4.58
CA GLN A 26 -3.48 24.78 -5.70
C GLN A 26 -2.71 24.56 -7.01
N PHE A 27 -3.26 23.73 -7.88
CA PHE A 27 -2.71 23.47 -9.21
C PHE A 27 -3.85 23.15 -10.20
N PRO A 28 -3.62 23.34 -11.51
CA PRO A 28 -4.63 23.05 -12.52
C PRO A 28 -5.02 21.55 -12.49
N PHE A 29 -6.28 21.25 -12.83
CA PHE A 29 -6.83 19.89 -12.91
C PHE A 29 -6.91 19.11 -11.60
N ARG A 30 -6.63 19.73 -10.43
CA ARG A 30 -6.73 19.09 -9.12
C ARG A 30 -8.06 18.34 -8.92
N GLY A 31 -9.19 18.97 -9.30
CA GLY A 31 -10.53 18.35 -9.18
C GLY A 31 -10.67 17.10 -10.05
N ILE A 32 -10.12 17.13 -11.26
CA ILE A 32 -10.14 15.96 -12.16
C ILE A 32 -9.30 14.83 -11.60
N ILE A 33 -8.13 15.11 -11.03
CA ILE A 33 -7.29 14.08 -10.40
C ILE A 33 -8.02 13.43 -9.23
N VAL A 34 -8.69 14.23 -8.37
CA VAL A 34 -9.51 13.67 -7.27
C VAL A 34 -10.64 12.80 -7.81
N ALA A 35 -11.34 13.24 -8.86
CA ALA A 35 -12.41 12.45 -9.48
C ALA A 35 -11.88 11.14 -10.08
N LEU A 36 -10.71 11.17 -10.73
CA LEU A 36 -10.05 9.96 -11.25
C LEU A 36 -9.67 8.99 -10.13
N VAL A 37 -9.08 9.49 -9.03
CA VAL A 37 -8.73 8.67 -7.86
C VAL A 37 -9.98 7.98 -7.29
N VAL A 38 -11.08 8.72 -7.16
CA VAL A 38 -12.36 8.13 -6.70
C VAL A 38 -12.92 7.14 -7.71
N GLY A 39 -12.82 7.44 -9.02
CA GLY A 39 -13.22 6.55 -10.09
C GLY A 39 -12.48 5.20 -10.08
N LEU A 40 -11.19 5.22 -9.74
CA LEU A 40 -10.38 4.00 -9.62
C LEU A 40 -10.83 3.06 -8.48
N LEU A 41 -11.54 3.58 -7.46
CA LEU A 41 -12.10 2.73 -6.39
C LEU A 41 -13.18 1.75 -6.88
N VAL A 42 -13.82 2.06 -8.01
CA VAL A 42 -14.88 1.22 -8.58
C VAL A 42 -14.33 0.07 -9.41
N VAL A 43 -13.04 0.11 -9.78
CA VAL A 43 -12.40 -0.92 -10.62
C VAL A 43 -12.27 -2.23 -9.84
N PRO A 44 -12.91 -3.34 -10.28
CA PRO A 44 -12.84 -4.61 -9.57
C PRO A 44 -11.41 -5.18 -9.62
N LEU A 45 -10.86 -5.54 -8.46
CA LEU A 45 -9.51 -6.10 -8.32
C LEU A 45 -9.31 -7.33 -9.22
N GLN A 46 -10.26 -8.26 -9.20
CA GLN A 46 -10.15 -9.53 -9.94
C GLN A 46 -10.02 -9.32 -11.45
N MET A 47 -10.73 -8.33 -12.02
CA MET A 47 -10.66 -8.02 -13.45
C MET A 47 -9.35 -7.33 -13.83
N SER A 48 -8.74 -6.64 -12.88
CA SER A 48 -7.52 -5.84 -13.11
C SER A 48 -6.23 -6.63 -12.95
N LEU A 49 -6.26 -7.82 -12.32
CA LEU A 49 -5.05 -8.61 -12.02
C LEU A 49 -4.25 -8.98 -13.27
N ILE A 50 -4.90 -9.52 -14.30
CA ILE A 50 -4.24 -9.93 -15.55
C ILE A 50 -3.71 -8.71 -16.33
N PRO A 51 -4.52 -7.66 -16.59
CA PRO A 51 -4.01 -6.45 -17.22
C PRO A 51 -2.82 -5.83 -16.47
N LEU A 52 -2.89 -5.77 -15.14
CA LEU A 52 -1.82 -5.21 -14.33
C LEU A 52 -0.54 -6.05 -14.40
N LEU A 53 -0.65 -7.38 -14.38
CA LEU A 53 0.49 -8.28 -14.58
C LEU A 53 1.10 -8.11 -15.97
N THR A 54 0.27 -7.93 -17.00
CA THR A 54 0.74 -7.69 -18.37
C THR A 54 1.53 -6.38 -18.45
N ILE A 55 1.02 -5.30 -17.88
CA ILE A 55 1.72 -4.01 -17.82
C ILE A 55 3.04 -4.17 -17.06
N TYR A 56 3.01 -4.83 -15.90
CA TYR A 56 4.22 -5.07 -15.10
C TYR A 56 5.29 -5.82 -15.91
N ASN A 57 4.91 -6.89 -16.61
CA ASN A 57 5.84 -7.67 -17.43
C ASN A 57 6.41 -6.86 -18.61
N HIS A 58 5.59 -6.04 -19.28
CA HIS A 58 6.09 -5.15 -20.33
C HIS A 58 7.10 -4.14 -19.79
N VAL A 59 6.81 -3.50 -18.66
CA VAL A 59 7.73 -2.57 -18.02
C VAL A 59 9.01 -3.27 -17.55
N ALA A 60 8.89 -4.44 -16.92
CA ALA A 60 10.04 -5.23 -16.49
C ALA A 60 10.95 -5.61 -17.67
N ASN A 61 10.37 -6.09 -18.76
CA ASN A 61 11.13 -6.46 -19.98
C ASN A 61 11.80 -5.24 -20.62
N TRP A 62 11.10 -4.10 -20.67
CA TRP A 62 11.68 -2.85 -21.16
C TRP A 62 12.85 -2.39 -20.28
N LEU A 63 12.70 -2.44 -18.97
CA LEU A 63 13.77 -2.09 -18.01
C LEU A 63 14.98 -3.05 -18.17
N ASN A 64 14.74 -4.35 -18.29
CA ASN A 64 15.78 -5.36 -18.45
C ASN A 64 16.58 -5.16 -19.77
N GLY A 65 15.94 -4.67 -20.82
CA GLY A 65 16.61 -4.30 -22.06
C GLY A 65 17.32 -2.96 -22.03
N THR A 66 16.71 -1.97 -21.37
CA THR A 66 17.15 -0.56 -21.42
C THR A 66 18.23 -0.25 -20.38
N VAL A 67 18.07 -0.72 -19.13
CA VAL A 67 19.04 -0.38 -18.06
C VAL A 67 20.44 -0.90 -18.35
N PRO A 68 20.66 -2.16 -18.73
CA PRO A 68 21.98 -2.64 -19.11
C PRO A 68 22.56 -1.93 -20.35
N SER A 69 21.72 -1.57 -21.32
CA SER A 69 22.17 -0.91 -22.56
C SER A 69 22.56 0.56 -22.35
N VAL A 70 21.86 1.28 -21.49
CA VAL A 70 22.10 2.71 -21.23
C VAL A 70 23.12 2.94 -20.12
N PHE A 71 23.09 2.09 -19.08
CA PHE A 71 23.90 2.23 -17.87
C PHE A 71 24.95 1.14 -17.72
N GLY A 72 25.29 0.40 -18.79
CA GLY A 72 26.25 -0.73 -18.78
C GLY A 72 27.66 -0.37 -18.28
N TRP A 73 27.97 0.93 -18.23
CA TRP A 73 29.23 1.46 -17.66
C TRP A 73 29.24 1.55 -16.12
N LEU A 74 28.05 1.41 -15.47
CA LEU A 74 27.97 1.43 -14.00
C LEU A 74 28.22 0.03 -13.45
N PRO A 75 29.00 -0.12 -12.36
CA PRO A 75 29.16 -1.39 -11.66
C PRO A 75 27.80 -1.96 -11.22
N GLY A 76 27.52 -3.21 -11.60
CA GLY A 76 26.28 -3.90 -11.26
C GLY A 76 25.13 -3.76 -12.26
N SER A 77 25.22 -2.88 -13.24
CA SER A 77 24.17 -2.74 -14.28
C SER A 77 24.00 -3.97 -15.17
N SER A 78 25.05 -4.74 -15.38
CA SER A 78 25.02 -6.01 -16.11
C SER A 78 24.24 -7.12 -15.39
N GLY A 79 24.09 -7.01 -14.07
CA GLY A 79 23.28 -7.91 -13.25
C GLY A 79 21.85 -7.42 -12.99
N PHE A 80 21.46 -6.25 -13.54
CA PHE A 80 20.12 -5.74 -13.37
C PHE A 80 19.09 -6.62 -14.09
N HIS A 81 18.20 -7.21 -13.32
CA HIS A 81 17.11 -8.04 -13.85
C HIS A 81 15.88 -7.95 -12.96
N VAL A 82 14.75 -7.55 -13.55
CA VAL A 82 13.44 -7.54 -12.88
C VAL A 82 12.69 -8.80 -13.29
N GLU A 83 12.47 -9.71 -12.35
CA GLU A 83 11.74 -10.94 -12.59
C GLU A 83 10.24 -10.67 -12.82
N SER A 84 9.64 -11.42 -13.75
CA SER A 84 8.19 -11.36 -14.03
C SER A 84 7.32 -11.74 -12.83
N LYS A 85 7.83 -12.67 -11.99
CA LYS A 85 7.18 -13.08 -10.74
C LYS A 85 8.12 -12.79 -9.58
N SER A 86 7.87 -11.70 -8.87
CA SER A 86 8.77 -11.21 -7.84
C SER A 86 8.02 -10.51 -6.71
N TYR A 87 8.69 -10.34 -5.57
CA TYR A 87 8.17 -9.52 -4.47
C TYR A 87 7.89 -8.09 -4.90
N LEU A 88 8.71 -7.52 -5.80
CA LEU A 88 8.50 -6.18 -6.35
C LEU A 88 7.14 -6.09 -7.08
N GLY A 89 6.80 -7.10 -7.89
CA GLY A 89 5.51 -7.15 -8.58
C GLY A 89 4.33 -7.14 -7.60
N VAL A 90 4.41 -7.96 -6.53
CA VAL A 90 3.37 -7.97 -5.47
C VAL A 90 3.28 -6.63 -4.76
N TRP A 91 4.41 -6.01 -4.40
CA TRP A 91 4.40 -4.71 -3.71
C TRP A 91 3.78 -3.63 -4.57
N LEU A 92 4.10 -3.58 -5.86
CA LEU A 92 3.53 -2.63 -6.80
C LEU A 92 2.05 -2.89 -7.07
N ALA A 93 1.63 -4.15 -7.17
CA ALA A 93 0.23 -4.52 -7.35
C ALA A 93 -0.62 -4.09 -6.14
N HIS A 94 -0.21 -4.44 -4.93
CA HIS A 94 -0.91 -3.98 -3.71
C HIS A 94 -0.89 -2.47 -3.55
N THR A 95 0.20 -1.81 -3.98
CA THR A 95 0.27 -0.35 -4.02
C THR A 95 -0.76 0.21 -4.99
N ALA A 96 -0.84 -0.30 -6.20
CA ALA A 96 -1.79 0.16 -7.21
C ALA A 96 -3.25 0.05 -6.74
N PHE A 97 -3.61 -1.06 -6.08
CA PHE A 97 -4.96 -1.27 -5.56
C PHE A 97 -5.26 -0.48 -4.28
N GLY A 98 -4.29 -0.34 -3.39
CA GLY A 98 -4.46 0.36 -2.11
C GLY A 98 -4.40 1.88 -2.23
N LEU A 99 -3.65 2.40 -3.23
CA LEU A 99 -3.33 3.81 -3.36
C LEU A 99 -4.56 4.72 -3.52
N PRO A 100 -5.58 4.39 -4.35
CA PRO A 100 -6.75 5.24 -4.50
C PRO A 100 -7.50 5.47 -3.18
N LEU A 101 -7.73 4.40 -2.41
CA LEU A 101 -8.40 4.48 -1.11
C LEU A 101 -7.55 5.25 -0.10
N ALA A 102 -6.23 4.99 -0.07
CA ALA A 102 -5.30 5.69 0.79
C ALA A 102 -5.32 7.20 0.54
N ILE A 103 -5.20 7.61 -0.73
CA ILE A 103 -5.24 9.03 -1.12
C ILE A 103 -6.58 9.65 -0.73
N TYR A 104 -7.70 8.99 -1.02
CA TYR A 104 -9.03 9.50 -0.71
C TYR A 104 -9.22 9.74 0.81
N LEU A 105 -8.91 8.74 1.62
CA LEU A 105 -9.06 8.83 3.08
C LEU A 105 -8.13 9.88 3.69
N LEU A 106 -6.85 9.82 3.34
CA LEU A 106 -5.85 10.75 3.89
C LEU A 106 -6.10 12.19 3.41
N ARG A 107 -6.48 12.40 2.15
CA ARG A 107 -6.84 13.71 1.63
C ARG A 107 -8.02 14.32 2.38
N ASN A 108 -9.07 13.53 2.64
CA ASN A 108 -10.24 14.02 3.37
C ASN A 108 -9.90 14.35 4.82
N TYR A 109 -9.07 13.54 5.48
CA TYR A 109 -8.59 13.83 6.82
C TYR A 109 -7.73 15.11 6.85
N MET A 110 -6.73 15.23 5.97
CA MET A 110 -5.84 16.39 5.91
C MET A 110 -6.59 17.67 5.54
N ALA A 111 -7.61 17.59 4.68
CA ALA A 111 -8.45 18.74 4.33
C ALA A 111 -9.31 19.24 5.49
N GLY A 112 -9.56 18.39 6.50
CA GLY A 112 -10.27 18.74 7.72
C GLY A 112 -9.40 19.37 8.82
N LEU A 113 -8.08 19.47 8.63
CA LEU A 113 -7.20 20.13 9.57
C LEU A 113 -7.47 21.65 9.63
N PRO A 114 -7.30 22.31 10.80
CA PRO A 114 -7.53 23.75 10.94
C PRO A 114 -6.67 24.55 9.95
N ARG A 115 -7.29 25.51 9.27
CA ARG A 115 -6.60 26.38 8.29
C ARG A 115 -5.54 27.26 8.94
N GLU A 116 -5.76 27.65 10.18
CA GLU A 116 -4.87 28.48 10.98
C GLU A 116 -3.46 27.87 11.08
N ILE A 117 -3.36 26.54 11.12
CA ILE A 117 -2.06 25.84 11.13
C ILE A 117 -1.29 26.09 9.82
N MET A 118 -2.02 26.09 8.70
CA MET A 118 -1.40 26.30 7.39
C MET A 118 -1.05 27.77 7.17
N GLU A 119 -1.87 28.69 7.70
CA GLU A 119 -1.65 30.12 7.62
C GLU A 119 -0.47 30.57 8.48
N SER A 120 -0.38 30.07 9.73
CA SER A 120 0.76 30.33 10.61
C SER A 120 2.09 29.83 10.01
N ALA A 121 2.10 28.62 9.44
CA ALA A 121 3.28 28.08 8.76
C ALA A 121 3.74 28.97 7.57
N ARG A 122 2.78 29.53 6.83
CA ARG A 122 3.09 30.47 5.73
C ARG A 122 3.62 31.80 6.24
N MET A 123 3.07 32.31 7.33
CA MET A 123 3.56 33.54 7.98
C MET A 123 5.01 33.40 8.46
N ASP A 124 5.36 32.18 8.93
CA ASP A 124 6.72 31.82 9.34
C ASP A 124 7.66 31.52 8.15
N GLY A 125 7.18 31.66 6.90
CA GLY A 125 7.97 31.40 5.69
C GLY A 125 8.30 29.91 5.46
N ALA A 126 7.56 28.99 6.08
CA ALA A 126 7.80 27.55 5.91
C ALA A 126 7.45 27.08 4.50
N SER A 127 8.34 26.32 3.87
CA SER A 127 8.05 25.67 2.59
C SER A 127 6.98 24.59 2.73
N HIS A 128 6.32 24.21 1.64
CA HIS A 128 5.33 23.14 1.62
C HIS A 128 5.89 21.83 2.21
N PHE A 129 7.12 21.46 1.90
CA PHE A 129 7.76 20.27 2.43
C PHE A 129 7.95 20.35 3.94
N LYS A 130 8.42 21.49 4.45
CA LYS A 130 8.58 21.72 5.89
C LYS A 130 7.23 21.67 6.61
N THR A 131 6.21 22.35 6.10
CA THR A 131 4.85 22.32 6.66
C THR A 131 4.27 20.89 6.67
N PHE A 132 4.46 20.14 5.58
CA PHE A 132 4.03 18.74 5.51
C PHE A 132 4.70 17.89 6.58
N THR A 133 6.03 17.91 6.66
CA THR A 133 6.79 16.99 7.53
C THR A 133 6.68 17.35 9.01
N THR A 134 6.63 18.64 9.35
CA THR A 134 6.65 19.09 10.76
C THR A 134 5.28 19.28 11.37
N MET A 135 4.25 19.52 10.56
CA MET A 135 2.90 19.81 11.05
C MET A 135 1.86 18.80 10.56
N VAL A 136 1.66 18.71 9.25
CA VAL A 136 0.54 17.93 8.69
C VAL A 136 0.73 16.43 8.90
N LEU A 137 1.93 15.91 8.68
CA LEU A 137 2.22 14.48 8.82
C LEU A 137 2.04 13.99 10.28
N PRO A 138 2.58 14.67 11.31
CA PRO A 138 2.34 14.31 12.71
C PRO A 138 0.86 14.41 13.12
N LEU A 139 0.16 15.46 12.70
CA LEU A 139 -1.27 15.63 12.97
C LEU A 139 -2.14 14.57 12.27
N SER A 140 -1.69 14.07 11.10
CA SER A 140 -2.37 13.03 10.34
C SER A 140 -2.01 11.62 10.77
N PHE A 141 -1.12 11.45 11.75
CA PHE A 141 -0.67 10.14 12.21
C PHE A 141 -1.82 9.18 12.60
N PRO A 142 -2.91 9.64 13.29
CA PRO A 142 -4.04 8.77 13.57
C PRO A 142 -4.72 8.20 12.32
N ALA A 143 -4.87 9.00 11.26
CA ALA A 143 -5.45 8.55 10.00
C ALA A 143 -4.49 7.61 9.24
N LEU A 144 -3.19 7.92 9.23
CA LEU A 144 -2.16 7.06 8.66
C LEU A 144 -2.14 5.68 9.33
N ALA A 145 -2.16 5.66 10.67
CA ALA A 145 -2.16 4.43 11.44
C ALA A 145 -3.45 3.62 11.22
N SER A 146 -4.60 4.28 11.13
CA SER A 146 -5.88 3.63 10.84
C SER A 146 -5.86 2.95 9.47
N PHE A 147 -5.39 3.66 8.44
CA PHE A 147 -5.25 3.09 7.11
C PHE A 147 -4.19 1.98 7.07
N ALA A 148 -3.08 2.12 7.82
CA ALA A 148 -2.03 1.10 7.91
C ALA A 148 -2.56 -0.24 8.44
N ILE A 149 -3.42 -0.21 9.47
CA ILE A 149 -4.08 -1.42 9.98
C ILE A 149 -4.92 -2.05 8.87
N PHE A 150 -5.75 -1.25 8.21
CA PHE A 150 -6.66 -1.74 7.17
C PHE A 150 -5.90 -2.37 6.02
N GLN A 151 -4.91 -1.66 5.50
CA GLN A 151 -4.04 -2.11 4.40
C GLN A 151 -3.26 -3.37 4.78
N PHE A 152 -2.68 -3.41 5.98
CA PHE A 152 -1.94 -4.57 6.47
C PHE A 152 -2.84 -5.81 6.57
N LEU A 153 -4.02 -5.69 7.17
CA LEU A 153 -4.97 -6.79 7.32
C LEU A 153 -5.45 -7.31 5.97
N TRP A 154 -5.71 -6.41 5.02
CA TRP A 154 -6.09 -6.79 3.67
C TRP A 154 -4.99 -7.59 2.98
N ILE A 155 -3.74 -7.11 3.02
CA ILE A 155 -2.59 -7.79 2.39
C ILE A 155 -2.28 -9.11 3.10
N TRP A 156 -2.37 -9.14 4.42
CA TRP A 156 -2.10 -10.36 5.21
C TRP A 156 -3.04 -11.51 4.83
N ASN A 157 -4.30 -11.19 4.56
CA ASN A 157 -5.32 -12.16 4.17
C ASN A 157 -5.38 -12.39 2.65
N ASP A 158 -4.56 -11.70 1.86
CA ASP A 158 -4.57 -11.85 0.41
C ASP A 158 -3.98 -13.19 -0.03
N LEU A 159 -4.63 -13.77 -1.01
CA LEU A 159 -4.18 -14.96 -1.73
C LEU A 159 -4.04 -14.68 -3.23
N LEU A 160 -5.00 -13.95 -3.81
CA LEU A 160 -5.13 -13.82 -5.26
C LEU A 160 -3.99 -13.03 -5.88
N VAL A 161 -3.67 -11.86 -5.34
CA VAL A 161 -2.56 -11.03 -5.83
C VAL A 161 -1.24 -11.78 -5.68
N ALA A 162 -1.05 -12.44 -4.53
CA ALA A 162 0.15 -13.23 -4.28
C ALA A 162 0.30 -14.39 -5.27
N LEU A 163 -0.76 -15.14 -5.58
CA LEU A 163 -0.70 -16.23 -6.56
C LEU A 163 -0.37 -15.73 -7.97
N VAL A 164 -0.94 -14.60 -8.37
CA VAL A 164 -0.71 -14.02 -9.70
C VAL A 164 0.71 -13.48 -9.86
N PHE A 165 1.22 -12.75 -8.87
CA PHE A 165 2.49 -12.01 -8.96
C PHE A 165 3.71 -12.75 -8.36
N LEU A 166 3.54 -13.74 -7.48
CA LEU A 166 4.62 -14.61 -7.00
C LEU A 166 4.57 -16.00 -7.62
N GLY A 167 3.36 -16.48 -7.97
CA GLY A 167 3.14 -17.83 -8.41
C GLY A 167 3.11 -18.83 -7.26
N ALA A 168 3.09 -20.12 -7.62
CA ALA A 168 2.95 -21.23 -6.65
C ALA A 168 4.30 -21.86 -6.24
N GLN A 169 5.43 -21.17 -6.43
CA GLN A 169 6.75 -21.71 -6.08
C GLN A 169 6.89 -21.89 -4.57
N ASP A 170 7.35 -23.04 -4.12
CA ASP A 170 7.43 -23.42 -2.69
C ASP A 170 8.26 -22.47 -1.83
N ASN A 171 9.29 -21.86 -2.38
CA ASN A 171 10.19 -20.96 -1.64
C ASN A 171 9.64 -19.52 -1.48
N ARG A 172 8.57 -19.16 -2.19
CA ARG A 172 7.99 -17.79 -2.20
C ARG A 172 6.51 -17.76 -1.80
N GLN A 173 5.95 -18.87 -1.32
CA GLN A 173 4.54 -18.92 -0.95
C GLN A 173 4.22 -18.03 0.25
N VAL A 174 3.12 -17.30 0.15
CA VAL A 174 2.52 -16.59 1.27
C VAL A 174 1.80 -17.54 2.21
N LEU A 175 1.56 -17.11 3.45
CA LEU A 175 0.92 -17.95 4.48
C LEU A 175 -0.45 -18.46 4.04
N THR A 176 -1.26 -17.62 3.42
CA THR A 176 -2.59 -17.98 2.87
C THR A 176 -2.50 -19.11 1.83
N ALA A 177 -1.52 -19.07 0.93
CA ALA A 177 -1.28 -20.14 -0.05
C ALA A 177 -0.84 -21.44 0.63
N ARG A 178 -0.01 -21.38 1.67
CA ARG A 178 0.37 -22.54 2.47
C ARG A 178 -0.81 -23.17 3.18
N LEU A 179 -1.69 -22.36 3.77
CA LEU A 179 -2.92 -22.85 4.42
C LEU A 179 -3.84 -23.57 3.44
N VAL A 180 -4.02 -23.03 2.23
CA VAL A 180 -4.82 -23.69 1.18
C VAL A 180 -4.20 -25.01 0.75
N ASN A 181 -2.86 -25.09 0.60
CA ASN A 181 -2.17 -26.31 0.25
C ASN A 181 -2.29 -27.40 1.34
N LEU A 182 -2.26 -27.00 2.62
CA LEU A 182 -2.51 -27.93 3.72
C LEU A 182 -3.92 -28.56 3.64
N LEU A 183 -4.91 -27.79 3.24
CA LEU A 183 -6.27 -28.26 3.04
C LEU A 183 -6.37 -29.26 1.90
N GLY A 184 -5.66 -29.01 0.78
CA GLY A 184 -5.71 -29.85 -0.42
C GLY A 184 -4.89 -31.15 -0.32
N GLN A 185 -3.74 -31.13 0.34
CA GLN A 185 -2.81 -32.27 0.43
C GLN A 185 -3.12 -33.22 1.57
N TYR A 186 -3.69 -32.72 2.66
CA TYR A 186 -3.82 -33.45 3.91
C TYR A 186 -5.25 -33.43 4.46
N GLY A 187 -6.25 -33.60 3.60
CA GLY A 187 -7.67 -33.55 3.95
C GLY A 187 -8.12 -34.29 5.22
N ASN A 188 -7.21 -35.02 5.86
CA ASN A 188 -7.40 -35.72 7.13
C ASN A 188 -6.65 -35.10 8.32
N ASN A 189 -5.83 -34.06 8.14
CA ASN A 189 -5.01 -33.47 9.24
C ASN A 189 -5.60 -32.13 9.71
N TRP A 190 -6.82 -32.18 10.19
CA TRP A 190 -7.54 -30.99 10.70
C TRP A 190 -6.82 -30.30 11.86
N GLU A 191 -6.06 -31.07 12.66
CA GLU A 191 -5.26 -30.53 13.78
C GLU A 191 -4.17 -29.57 13.26
N VAL A 192 -3.46 -29.94 12.20
CA VAL A 192 -2.40 -29.10 11.60
C VAL A 192 -2.98 -27.86 10.98
N LEU A 193 -4.12 -27.99 10.28
CA LEU A 193 -4.80 -26.86 9.66
C LEU A 193 -5.31 -25.87 10.71
N THR A 194 -5.97 -26.37 11.76
CA THR A 194 -6.48 -25.50 12.82
C THR A 194 -5.35 -24.80 13.57
N ALA A 195 -4.28 -25.52 13.91
CA ALA A 195 -3.09 -24.94 14.55
C ALA A 195 -2.46 -23.84 13.66
N ALA A 196 -2.29 -24.09 12.36
CA ALA A 196 -1.74 -23.13 11.42
C ALA A 196 -2.66 -21.90 11.26
N ALA A 197 -3.99 -22.09 11.23
CA ALA A 197 -4.96 -21.01 11.20
C ALA A 197 -4.88 -20.13 12.47
N PHE A 198 -4.78 -20.73 13.65
CA PHE A 198 -4.57 -19.99 14.91
C PHE A 198 -3.28 -19.18 14.89
N ILE A 199 -2.16 -19.78 14.45
CA ILE A 199 -0.88 -19.07 14.34
C ILE A 199 -0.99 -17.88 13.36
N SER A 200 -1.76 -18.04 12.27
CA SER A 200 -1.92 -16.99 11.27
C SER A 200 -2.64 -15.74 11.80
N ILE A 201 -3.48 -15.88 12.82
CA ILE A 201 -4.22 -14.78 13.46
C ILE A 201 -3.34 -13.98 14.44
N VAL A 202 -2.29 -14.56 14.98
CA VAL A 202 -1.44 -13.92 16.00
C VAL A 202 -0.84 -12.60 15.48
N VAL A 203 -0.30 -12.58 14.25
CA VAL A 203 0.34 -11.39 13.69
C VAL A 203 -0.67 -10.26 13.44
N PRO A 204 -1.83 -10.48 12.81
CA PRO A 204 -2.90 -9.48 12.73
C PRO A 204 -3.32 -8.91 14.08
N LEU A 205 -3.47 -9.76 15.09
CA LEU A 205 -3.84 -9.31 16.44
C LEU A 205 -2.77 -8.40 17.06
N ILE A 206 -1.49 -8.77 16.93
CA ILE A 206 -0.38 -7.92 17.41
C ILE A 206 -0.42 -6.54 16.73
N VAL A 207 -0.57 -6.52 15.41
CA VAL A 207 -0.65 -5.26 14.65
C VAL A 207 -1.86 -4.43 15.08
N PHE A 208 -3.02 -5.07 15.18
CA PHE A 208 -4.25 -4.40 15.62
C PHE A 208 -4.12 -3.80 17.03
N PHE A 209 -3.72 -4.60 18.02
CA PHE A 209 -3.60 -4.14 19.40
C PHE A 209 -2.52 -3.07 19.59
N SER A 210 -1.46 -3.11 18.80
CA SER A 210 -0.40 -2.08 18.84
C SER A 210 -0.89 -0.72 18.35
N LEU A 211 -1.79 -0.70 17.37
CA LEU A 211 -2.24 0.52 16.69
C LEU A 211 -3.69 0.91 17.01
N GLN A 212 -4.48 0.10 17.73
CA GLN A 212 -5.91 0.33 17.99
C GLN A 212 -6.23 1.70 18.58
N ARG A 213 -5.37 2.22 19.45
CA ARG A 213 -5.56 3.55 20.07
C ARG A 213 -5.62 4.69 19.03
N TYR A 214 -4.91 4.52 17.93
CA TYR A 214 -4.90 5.50 16.82
C TYR A 214 -6.13 5.30 15.92
N PHE A 215 -6.55 4.04 15.73
CA PHE A 215 -7.73 3.69 14.96
C PHE A 215 -9.00 4.34 15.54
N VAL A 216 -9.21 4.23 16.84
CA VAL A 216 -10.35 4.86 17.54
C VAL A 216 -10.31 6.37 17.38
N ARG A 217 -9.15 7.02 17.55
CA ARG A 217 -8.99 8.47 17.38
C ARG A 217 -9.23 8.92 15.94
N GLY A 218 -8.76 8.14 14.95
CA GLY A 218 -8.95 8.45 13.54
C GLY A 218 -10.42 8.40 13.10
N LEU A 219 -11.18 7.43 13.60
CA LEU A 219 -12.62 7.32 13.33
C LEU A 219 -13.43 8.42 13.99
N LEU A 220 -13.12 8.76 15.24
CA LEU A 220 -13.85 9.80 16.00
C LEU A 220 -13.58 11.20 15.45
N ALA A 221 -12.38 11.48 14.94
CA ALA A 221 -12.07 12.78 14.34
C ALA A 221 -12.91 13.09 13.08
N GLY A 222 -13.43 12.08 12.41
CA GLY A 222 -14.34 12.22 11.27
C GLY A 222 -15.83 12.34 11.64
N SER A 223 -16.20 12.04 12.87
CA SER A 223 -17.60 11.98 13.34
C SER A 223 -18.05 13.19 14.14
N VAL A 224 -17.15 14.02 14.62
CA VAL A 224 -17.46 15.26 15.36
C VAL A 224 -17.41 16.43 14.38
N LYS A 225 -18.56 16.80 13.87
CA LYS A 225 -18.85 18.10 13.24
C LYS A 225 -19.60 18.96 14.23
#